data_182c372e0df3c8b20a172107fec1227b
#
_entry.id   182c372e0df3c8b20a172107fec1227b
#
_cell.length_a   1.000
_cell.length_b   1.000
_cell.length_c   1.000
_cell.angle_alpha   90.00
_cell.angle_beta   90.00
_cell.angle_gamma   90.00
#
_symmetry.space_group_name_H-M   'P 1'
#
loop_
_entity.id
_entity.type
_entity.pdbx_description
1 polymer ?
#
loop_
_entity_poly.entity_id
_entity_poly.type
_entity_poly.pdbx_seq_one_letter_code
_entity_poly.pdbx_strand_id
1 'polypeptide(L)'
;MKMFVPLAAACLLATAGAAQAADPNLGRNLAATCANCHGTNGNAVKGSGIDGLAGLPKDKTLQKLADFKSGDKPASIMHQIVKGYTDAQLDLIATYFAAQK
;
A
#
# COMPACT_ATOMS: atom_id res chain seq x y z
N MET A 1 -56.96 13.19 -33.83
CA MET A 1 -55.70 13.74 -33.34
C MET A 1 -55.02 12.74 -32.45
N LYS A 2 -54.01 12.07 -32.94
CA LYS A 2 -53.24 11.13 -32.13
C LYS A 2 -52.08 11.91 -31.51
N MET A 3 -52.18 12.15 -30.23
CA MET A 3 -51.05 12.70 -29.49
C MET A 3 -50.03 11.58 -29.28
N PHE A 4 -48.95 11.70 -30.02
CA PHE A 4 -47.75 10.90 -29.68
C PHE A 4 -47.10 11.55 -28.51
N VAL A 5 -47.20 10.95 -27.36
CA VAL A 5 -46.36 11.25 -26.22
C VAL A 5 -45.02 10.60 -26.52
N PRO A 6 -43.96 11.38 -26.73
CA PRO A 6 -42.66 10.79 -26.81
C PRO A 6 -42.37 10.19 -25.43
N LEU A 7 -42.29 8.89 -25.38
CA LEU A 7 -41.68 8.24 -24.25
C LEU A 7 -40.23 8.70 -24.26
N ALA A 8 -39.95 9.72 -23.50
CA ALA A 8 -38.58 10.02 -23.15
C ALA A 8 -38.10 8.83 -22.33
N ALA A 9 -37.48 7.90 -23.00
CA ALA A 9 -36.65 6.93 -22.32
C ALA A 9 -35.59 7.77 -21.60
N ALA A 10 -35.84 8.07 -20.34
CA ALA A 10 -34.80 8.51 -19.45
C ALA A 10 -33.81 7.36 -19.39
N CYS A 11 -32.80 7.39 -20.23
CA CYS A 11 -31.60 6.65 -19.97
C CYS A 11 -31.07 7.19 -18.65
N LEU A 12 -31.51 6.59 -17.57
CA LEU A 12 -30.79 6.57 -16.34
C LEU A 12 -29.48 5.88 -16.68
N LEU A 13 -28.54 6.67 -17.17
CA LEU A 13 -27.16 6.35 -17.02
C LEU A 13 -26.94 6.30 -15.51
N ALA A 14 -27.26 5.17 -14.92
CA ALA A 14 -26.63 4.77 -13.70
C ALA A 14 -25.15 4.76 -14.05
N THR A 15 -24.49 5.88 -13.85
CA THR A 15 -23.08 5.86 -13.62
C THR A 15 -22.94 5.03 -12.35
N ALA A 16 -22.93 3.71 -12.54
CA ALA A 16 -22.29 2.85 -11.59
C ALA A 16 -20.90 3.44 -11.50
N GLY A 17 -20.66 4.33 -10.53
CA GLY A 17 -19.33 4.68 -10.15
C GLY A 17 -18.63 3.35 -10.05
N ALA A 18 -17.67 3.09 -10.93
CA ALA A 18 -16.89 1.91 -10.83
C ALA A 18 -16.30 1.96 -9.42
N ALA A 19 -16.96 1.26 -8.49
CA ALA A 19 -16.34 0.90 -7.26
C ALA A 19 -15.13 0.09 -7.72
N GLN A 20 -14.01 0.76 -7.83
CA GLN A 20 -12.76 0.06 -8.02
C GLN A 20 -12.64 -0.83 -6.81
N ALA A 21 -12.95 -2.10 -7.01
CA ALA A 21 -12.67 -3.10 -6.02
C ALA A 21 -11.22 -2.89 -5.60
N ALA A 22 -10.99 -2.66 -4.32
CA ALA A 22 -9.66 -2.48 -3.79
C ALA A 22 -8.80 -3.64 -4.32
N ASP A 23 -7.67 -3.33 -4.92
CA ASP A 23 -6.74 -4.34 -5.40
C ASP A 23 -6.30 -5.20 -4.20
N PRO A 24 -6.64 -6.50 -4.18
CA PRO A 24 -6.28 -7.37 -3.07
C PRO A 24 -4.77 -7.52 -2.92
N ASN A 25 -4.01 -7.17 -3.94
CA ASN A 25 -2.55 -7.22 -3.96
C ASN A 25 -1.90 -5.85 -3.72
N LEU A 26 -2.66 -4.83 -3.38
CA LEU A 26 -2.13 -3.47 -3.25
C LEU A 26 -0.99 -3.40 -2.22
N GLY A 27 -1.15 -4.01 -1.06
CA GLY A 27 -0.10 -4.05 -0.03
C GLY A 27 1.18 -4.73 -0.54
N ARG A 28 1.04 -5.85 -1.21
CA ARG A 28 2.15 -6.56 -1.86
C ARG A 28 2.84 -5.71 -2.92
N ASN A 29 2.06 -5.07 -3.77
CA ASN A 29 2.59 -4.24 -4.85
C ASN A 29 3.32 -3.01 -4.32
N LEU A 30 2.79 -2.37 -3.29
CA LEU A 30 3.47 -1.26 -2.62
C LEU A 30 4.75 -1.71 -1.93
N ALA A 31 4.74 -2.88 -1.31
CA ALA A 31 5.90 -3.44 -0.61
C ALA A 31 6.99 -3.97 -1.55
N ALA A 32 6.69 -4.13 -2.83
CA ALA A 32 7.64 -4.71 -3.80
C ALA A 32 8.95 -3.91 -3.91
N THR A 33 8.90 -2.60 -3.77
CA THR A 33 10.10 -1.75 -3.80
C THR A 33 11.04 -2.02 -2.62
N CYS A 34 10.50 -2.47 -1.50
CA CYS A 34 11.29 -2.79 -0.31
C CYS A 34 12.17 -4.04 -0.52
N ALA A 35 11.77 -4.93 -1.42
CA ALA A 35 12.46 -6.18 -1.70
C ALA A 35 13.88 -5.98 -2.23
N ASN A 36 14.16 -4.87 -2.91
CA ASN A 36 15.48 -4.57 -3.44
C ASN A 36 16.57 -4.58 -2.36
N CYS A 37 16.25 -4.15 -1.17
CA CYS A 37 17.16 -4.10 -0.03
C CYS A 37 16.81 -5.10 1.06
N HIS A 38 15.53 -5.26 1.36
CA HIS A 38 15.06 -6.09 2.48
C HIS A 38 14.75 -7.54 2.11
N GLY A 39 14.94 -7.91 0.84
CA GLY A 39 14.70 -9.26 0.35
C GLY A 39 13.25 -9.53 -0.02
N THR A 40 13.04 -10.60 -0.78
CA THR A 40 11.70 -11.00 -1.24
C THR A 40 10.79 -11.28 -0.06
N ASN A 41 9.60 -10.68 -0.05
CA ASN A 41 8.63 -10.77 1.03
C ASN A 41 9.18 -10.32 2.40
N GLY A 42 10.22 -9.50 2.41
CA GLY A 42 10.86 -9.04 3.63
C GLY A 42 11.83 -10.05 4.26
N ASN A 43 12.15 -11.12 3.57
CA ASN A 43 13.16 -12.09 4.01
C ASN A 43 14.55 -11.62 3.56
N ALA A 44 15.23 -10.89 4.42
CA ALA A 44 16.52 -10.31 4.10
C ALA A 44 17.54 -11.40 3.71
N VAL A 45 18.38 -11.07 2.73
CA VAL A 45 19.47 -11.95 2.32
C VAL A 45 20.42 -12.12 3.50
N LYS A 46 20.72 -13.36 3.82
CA LYS A 46 21.59 -13.70 4.94
C LYS A 46 22.98 -13.06 4.74
N GLY A 47 23.44 -12.36 5.75
CA GLY A 47 24.73 -11.66 5.70
C GLY A 47 24.72 -10.30 5.00
N SER A 48 23.54 -9.81 4.54
CA SER A 48 23.42 -8.51 3.88
C SER A 48 23.59 -7.32 4.83
N GLY A 49 23.44 -7.53 6.13
CA GLY A 49 23.41 -6.45 7.11
C GLY A 49 22.13 -5.59 7.08
N ILE A 50 21.14 -5.99 6.29
CA ILE A 50 19.84 -5.33 6.16
C ILE A 50 18.81 -6.07 6.98
N ASP A 51 17.97 -5.34 7.73
CA ASP A 51 16.95 -5.93 8.58
C ASP A 51 15.90 -6.69 7.79
N GLY A 52 15.52 -7.88 8.28
CA GLY A 52 14.36 -8.60 7.80
C GLY A 52 13.08 -7.93 8.26
N LEU A 53 12.06 -7.93 7.39
CA LEU A 53 10.75 -7.34 7.65
C LEU A 53 9.65 -8.38 7.79
N ALA A 54 9.88 -9.61 7.31
CA ALA A 54 8.90 -10.69 7.34
C ALA A 54 8.52 -11.05 8.77
N GLY A 55 7.22 -11.09 9.04
CA GLY A 55 6.69 -11.50 10.33
C GLY A 55 6.85 -10.47 11.46
N LEU A 56 7.36 -9.28 11.18
CA LEU A 56 7.40 -8.22 12.19
C LEU A 56 5.97 -7.78 12.53
N PRO A 57 5.65 -7.60 13.82
CA PRO A 57 4.35 -7.04 14.19
C PRO A 57 4.10 -5.71 13.47
N LYS A 58 2.88 -5.53 12.97
CA LYS A 58 2.49 -4.34 12.19
C LYS A 58 2.83 -3.04 12.93
N ASP A 59 2.51 -2.94 14.21
CA ASP A 59 2.77 -1.76 15.03
C ASP A 59 4.26 -1.44 15.14
N LYS A 60 5.12 -2.45 15.20
CA LYS A 60 6.57 -2.28 15.23
C LYS A 60 7.09 -1.71 13.91
N THR A 61 6.62 -2.22 12.79
CA THR A 61 6.98 -1.70 11.47
C THR A 61 6.50 -0.27 11.30
N LEU A 62 5.25 0.03 11.67
CA LEU A 62 4.71 1.39 11.59
C LEU A 62 5.48 2.37 12.45
N GLN A 63 5.89 1.98 13.66
CA GLN A 63 6.70 2.83 14.53
C GLN A 63 8.05 3.16 13.89
N LYS A 64 8.72 2.17 13.33
CA LYS A 64 10.01 2.38 12.64
C LYS A 64 9.86 3.30 11.43
N LEU A 65 8.81 3.11 10.64
CA LEU A 65 8.54 3.95 9.48
C LEU A 65 8.24 5.40 9.90
N ALA A 66 7.48 5.59 10.96
CA ALA A 66 7.20 6.91 11.53
C ALA A 66 8.49 7.59 12.02
N ASP A 67 9.36 6.86 12.67
CA ASP A 67 10.65 7.36 13.18
C ASP A 67 11.58 7.79 12.04
N PHE A 68 11.60 7.04 10.94
CA PHE A 68 12.34 7.46 9.74
C PHE A 68 11.74 8.72 9.11
N LYS A 69 10.40 8.80 9.05
CA LYS A 69 9.70 9.93 8.43
C LYS A 69 9.89 11.23 9.21
N SER A 70 9.89 11.16 10.53
CA SER A 70 10.11 12.31 11.42
C SER A 70 11.57 12.72 11.56
N GLY A 71 12.50 11.84 11.21
CA GLY A 71 13.94 12.02 11.41
C GLY A 71 14.44 11.60 12.78
N ASP A 72 13.59 11.02 13.63
CA ASP A 72 13.98 10.57 14.98
C ASP A 72 14.92 9.36 14.93
N LYS A 73 14.87 8.60 13.84
CA LYS A 73 15.75 7.46 13.61
C LYS A 73 16.77 7.79 12.51
N PRO A 74 18.08 7.69 12.79
CA PRO A 74 19.10 7.87 11.77
C PRO A 74 18.97 6.79 10.68
N ALA A 75 19.14 7.22 9.43
CA ALA A 75 19.11 6.32 8.29
C ALA A 75 19.96 6.86 7.15
N SER A 76 20.49 5.95 6.33
CA SER A 76 21.19 6.33 5.10
C SER A 76 20.22 6.65 3.96
N ILE A 77 19.08 5.95 3.86
CA ILE A 77 18.12 6.12 2.77
C ILE A 77 16.66 5.98 3.20
N MET A 78 16.35 5.22 4.26
CA MET A 78 14.97 4.93 4.64
C MET A 78 14.15 6.20 4.88
N HIS A 79 14.73 7.24 5.44
CA HIS A 79 14.07 8.52 5.66
C HIS A 79 13.58 9.16 4.35
N GLN A 80 14.23 8.93 3.23
CA GLN A 80 13.81 9.42 1.91
C GLN A 80 12.75 8.51 1.30
N ILE A 81 12.91 7.19 1.42
CA ILE A 81 11.97 6.21 0.88
C ILE A 81 10.59 6.38 1.52
N VAL A 82 10.53 6.51 2.83
CA VAL A 82 9.26 6.62 3.57
C VAL A 82 8.45 7.85 3.15
N LYS A 83 9.10 8.94 2.80
CA LYS A 83 8.45 10.17 2.34
C LYS A 83 7.67 10.01 1.05
N GLY A 84 7.97 8.99 0.26
CA GLY A 84 7.27 8.67 -0.99
C GLY A 84 5.91 8.01 -0.81
N TYR A 85 5.52 7.68 0.42
CA TYR A 85 4.28 6.95 0.72
C TYR A 85 3.37 7.75 1.63
N THR A 86 2.06 7.59 1.42
CA THR A 86 1.05 8.08 2.37
C THR A 86 1.01 7.18 3.62
N ASP A 87 0.43 7.68 4.71
CA ASP A 87 0.25 6.87 5.92
C ASP A 87 -0.62 5.64 5.66
N ALA A 88 -1.65 5.76 4.82
CA ALA A 88 -2.49 4.63 4.41
C ALA A 88 -1.68 3.59 3.63
N GLN A 89 -0.79 4.00 2.75
CA GLN A 89 0.08 3.10 2.00
C GLN A 89 1.09 2.41 2.92
N LEU A 90 1.67 3.12 3.88
CA LEU A 90 2.57 2.53 4.87
C LEU A 90 1.86 1.50 5.76
N ASP A 91 0.60 1.75 6.10
CA ASP A 91 -0.23 0.80 6.83
C ASP A 91 -0.41 -0.51 6.05
N LEU A 92 -0.71 -0.42 4.76
CA LEU A 92 -0.83 -1.59 3.88
C LEU A 92 0.49 -2.35 3.75
N ILE A 93 1.60 -1.65 3.64
CA ILE A 93 2.93 -2.25 3.57
C ILE A 93 3.24 -3.00 4.87
N ALA A 94 3.02 -2.37 6.01
CA ALA A 94 3.27 -2.99 7.32
C ALA A 94 2.39 -4.22 7.55
N THR A 95 1.13 -4.16 7.13
CA THR A 95 0.20 -5.29 7.19
C THR A 95 0.69 -6.46 6.33
N TYR A 96 1.17 -6.15 5.12
CA TYR A 96 1.70 -7.18 4.23
C TYR A 96 2.91 -7.90 4.85
N PHE A 97 3.88 -7.17 5.34
CA PHE A 97 5.08 -7.79 5.94
C PHE A 97 4.75 -8.55 7.22
N ALA A 98 3.83 -8.09 8.04
CA ALA A 98 3.42 -8.80 9.25
C ALA A 98 2.85 -10.20 8.96
N ALA A 99 2.23 -10.38 7.78
CA ALA A 99 1.66 -11.65 7.34
C ALA A 99 2.69 -12.61 6.70
N GLN A 100 3.90 -12.16 6.44
CA GLN A 100 4.95 -12.98 5.85
C GLN A 100 5.66 -13.83 6.88
N LYS A 101 6.24 -14.93 6.41
CA LYS A 101 7.01 -15.88 7.26
C LYS A 101 8.45 -15.96 6.83
#